data_12b788baa1dcfe3b4d3122bcda460800
#
_entry.id   12b788baa1dcfe3b4d3122bcda460800
#
_cell.length_a   1.000
_cell.length_b   1.000
_cell.length_c   1.000
_cell.angle_alpha   90.00
_cell.angle_beta   90.00
_cell.angle_gamma   90.00
#
_symmetry.space_group_name_H-M   'P 1'
#
loop_
_entity.id
_entity.type
_entity.pdbx_description
1 polymer ?
#
loop_
_entity_poly.entity_id
_entity_poly.type
_entity_poly.pdbx_seq_one_letter_code
_entity_poly.pdbx_strand_id
1 'polypeptide(L)'
;MSLKKISRRSFIKQSTFVGASVALLPSKMSAVKDSSIKLRLGVIGTGLRGQWMTHLCMLRGDVDIRAICDIDHEMINTTLNIIKKSGNKPPDIYKKNEHDFLNLVNRNDIDAVYIATPWEWHHEMAVAAMKQGKHVGVECPAALTVNDLWDLVNVSEKENKHCMLMENVCYRRDVMAVLNMVREGVFGEPLHCQGG
;
A
#
# COMPACT_ATOMS: atom_id res chain seq x y z
N MET A 1 36.48 -23.76 35.64
CA MET A 1 36.54 -23.66 34.18
C MET A 1 37.14 -22.28 33.86
N SER A 2 38.41 -22.23 33.45
CA SER A 2 39.16 -20.97 33.23
C SER A 2 38.75 -20.37 31.87
N LEU A 3 38.19 -19.18 31.85
CA LEU A 3 37.91 -18.42 30.64
C LEU A 3 39.23 -17.94 30.02
N LYS A 4 39.60 -18.50 28.87
CA LYS A 4 40.75 -18.04 28.09
C LYS A 4 40.53 -16.59 27.65
N LYS A 5 41.29 -15.64 28.14
CA LYS A 5 41.32 -14.23 27.70
C LYS A 5 41.74 -14.18 26.23
N ILE A 6 40.83 -13.80 25.33
CA ILE A 6 41.12 -13.56 23.93
C ILE A 6 41.87 -12.23 23.82
N SER A 7 43.04 -12.23 23.20
CA SER A 7 43.81 -10.98 23.00
C SER A 7 43.16 -10.13 21.89
N ARG A 8 43.32 -8.78 22.00
CA ARG A 8 42.82 -7.84 20.97
C ARG A 8 43.30 -8.20 19.55
N ARG A 9 44.53 -8.70 19.44
CA ARG A 9 45.13 -9.11 18.17
C ARG A 9 44.48 -10.39 17.59
N SER A 10 44.06 -11.32 18.43
CA SER A 10 43.34 -12.53 18.06
C SER A 10 41.91 -12.22 17.62
N PHE A 11 41.25 -11.29 18.32
CA PHE A 11 39.93 -10.81 17.95
C PHE A 11 39.92 -10.13 16.57
N ILE A 12 40.87 -9.23 16.29
CA ILE A 12 40.95 -8.55 15.00
C ILE A 12 41.21 -9.54 13.85
N LYS A 13 42.11 -10.55 14.06
CA LYS A 13 42.35 -11.57 13.04
C LYS A 13 41.14 -12.45 12.76
N GLN A 14 40.31 -12.77 13.76
CA GLN A 14 39.06 -13.52 13.57
C GLN A 14 37.98 -12.67 12.91
N SER A 15 37.86 -11.39 13.25
CA SER A 15 36.91 -10.46 12.66
C SER A 15 37.18 -10.19 11.16
N THR A 16 38.48 -10.13 10.76
CA THR A 16 38.82 -9.96 9.33
C THR A 16 38.47 -11.18 8.50
N PHE A 17 38.50 -12.38 9.06
CA PHE A 17 38.13 -13.59 8.33
C PHE A 17 36.60 -13.71 8.13
N VAL A 18 35.80 -13.26 9.11
CA VAL A 18 34.34 -13.21 9.00
C VAL A 18 33.89 -12.09 8.06
N GLY A 19 34.57 -10.95 8.08
CA GLY A 19 34.27 -9.82 7.18
C GLY A 19 34.55 -10.14 5.71
N ALA A 20 35.59 -10.90 5.41
CA ALA A 20 35.93 -11.30 4.05
C ALA A 20 34.93 -12.34 3.46
N SER A 21 34.35 -13.22 4.28
CA SER A 21 33.36 -14.18 3.83
C SER A 21 31.98 -13.56 3.58
N VAL A 22 31.64 -12.45 4.26
CA VAL A 22 30.37 -11.69 3.99
C VAL A 22 30.50 -10.83 2.73
N ALA A 23 31.69 -10.31 2.43
CA ALA A 23 31.97 -9.53 1.22
C ALA A 23 31.96 -10.37 -0.08
N LEU A 24 32.07 -11.71 0.03
CA LEU A 24 32.01 -12.63 -1.12
C LEU A 24 30.65 -13.24 -1.37
N LEU A 25 29.66 -12.96 -0.52
CA LEU A 25 28.28 -13.25 -0.88
C LEU A 25 27.88 -12.26 -1.99
N PRO A 26 27.56 -12.74 -3.20
CA PRO A 26 27.09 -11.86 -4.23
C PRO A 26 25.82 -11.20 -3.69
N SER A 27 25.88 -9.90 -3.46
CA SER A 27 24.70 -9.07 -3.15
C SER A 27 23.80 -8.96 -4.40
N LYS A 28 23.45 -10.11 -4.97
CA LYS A 28 22.36 -10.24 -5.92
C LYS A 28 21.04 -10.36 -5.17
N MET A 29 20.77 -9.44 -4.27
CA MET A 29 19.42 -8.94 -4.14
C MET A 29 19.20 -7.86 -5.22
N SER A 30 19.46 -8.22 -6.46
CA SER A 30 18.69 -7.64 -7.54
C SER A 30 17.27 -8.08 -7.26
N ALA A 31 16.44 -7.17 -6.77
CA ALA A 31 15.01 -7.30 -6.99
C ALA A 31 14.89 -7.54 -8.51
N VAL A 32 14.71 -8.79 -8.89
CA VAL A 32 14.33 -9.13 -10.24
C VAL A 32 13.00 -8.42 -10.40
N LYS A 33 13.06 -7.24 -11.00
CA LYS A 33 11.89 -6.55 -11.47
C LYS A 33 11.43 -7.41 -12.66
N ASP A 34 10.72 -8.50 -12.33
CA ASP A 34 10.00 -9.24 -13.35
C ASP A 34 8.92 -8.30 -13.86
N SER A 35 9.26 -7.58 -14.92
CA SER A 35 8.41 -6.60 -15.58
C SER A 35 7.16 -7.24 -16.20
N SER A 36 7.01 -8.54 -16.08
CA SER A 36 5.87 -9.30 -16.63
C SER A 36 4.69 -9.38 -15.64
N ILE A 37 4.91 -9.27 -14.33
CA ILE A 37 3.86 -9.39 -13.32
C ILE A 37 3.32 -8.01 -13.00
N LYS A 38 2.09 -7.73 -13.41
CA LYS A 38 1.35 -6.52 -13.07
C LYS A 38 0.42 -6.79 -11.89
N LEU A 39 0.32 -5.82 -10.96
CA LEU A 39 -0.69 -5.83 -9.91
C LEU A 39 -2.07 -5.66 -10.56
N ARG A 40 -2.94 -6.66 -10.39
CA ARG A 40 -4.34 -6.62 -10.90
C ARG A 40 -5.21 -5.89 -9.88
N LEU A 41 -5.63 -4.67 -10.23
CA LEU A 41 -6.29 -3.74 -9.33
C LEU A 41 -7.77 -3.57 -9.66
N GLY A 42 -8.62 -3.58 -8.63
CA GLY A 42 -9.98 -3.05 -8.66
C GLY A 42 -10.03 -1.66 -8.03
N VAL A 43 -10.79 -0.74 -8.60
CA VAL A 43 -11.00 0.61 -8.05
C VAL A 43 -12.46 0.77 -7.64
N ILE A 44 -12.69 1.10 -6.37
CA ILE A 44 -14.02 1.33 -5.81
C ILE A 44 -14.10 2.81 -5.41
N GLY A 45 -15.01 3.54 -6.06
CA GLY A 45 -15.06 5.00 -6.01
C GLY A 45 -14.22 5.63 -7.12
N THR A 46 -14.88 6.21 -8.11
CA THR A 46 -14.29 6.86 -9.30
C THR A 46 -14.48 8.38 -9.31
N GLY A 47 -14.72 8.97 -8.14
CA GLY A 47 -14.74 10.41 -7.94
C GLY A 47 -13.34 11.04 -8.17
N LEU A 48 -13.17 12.33 -7.84
CA LEU A 48 -11.92 13.06 -8.09
C LEU A 48 -10.68 12.31 -7.57
N ARG A 49 -10.77 11.74 -6.36
CA ARG A 49 -9.65 11.01 -5.75
C ARG A 49 -9.36 9.70 -6.47
N GLY A 50 -10.41 8.93 -6.80
CA GLY A 50 -10.29 7.69 -7.58
C GLY A 50 -9.72 7.92 -8.98
N GLN A 51 -10.15 8.98 -9.67
CA GLN A 51 -9.62 9.38 -10.98
C GLN A 51 -8.13 9.71 -10.91
N TRP A 52 -7.72 10.49 -9.90
CA TRP A 52 -6.31 10.87 -9.73
C TRP A 52 -5.42 9.66 -9.46
N MET A 53 -5.85 8.75 -8.58
CA MET A 53 -5.11 7.52 -8.31
C MET A 53 -5.06 6.60 -9.54
N THR A 54 -6.19 6.47 -10.26
CA THR A 54 -6.23 5.74 -11.54
C THR A 54 -5.19 6.28 -12.52
N HIS A 55 -5.11 7.62 -12.66
CA HIS A 55 -4.10 8.25 -13.51
C HIS A 55 -2.67 7.91 -13.07
N LEU A 56 -2.36 7.98 -11.79
CA LEU A 56 -1.04 7.61 -11.27
C LEU A 56 -0.70 6.14 -11.52
N CYS A 57 -1.66 5.23 -11.35
CA CYS A 57 -1.48 3.82 -11.66
C CYS A 57 -1.14 3.60 -13.15
N MET A 58 -1.77 4.36 -14.05
CA MET A 58 -1.46 4.28 -15.48
C MET A 58 -0.04 4.75 -15.81
N LEU A 59 0.46 5.78 -15.10
CA LEU A 59 1.84 6.28 -15.28
C LEU A 59 2.90 5.27 -14.80
N ARG A 60 2.58 4.43 -13.82
CA ARG A 60 3.53 3.45 -13.27
C ARG A 60 3.83 2.29 -14.22
N GLY A 61 2.86 1.84 -15.01
CA GLY A 61 3.01 0.73 -15.94
C GLY A 61 3.04 -0.68 -15.33
N ASP A 62 3.17 -0.81 -14.02
CA ASP A 62 3.17 -2.08 -13.26
C ASP A 62 1.81 -2.42 -12.62
N VAL A 63 0.77 -1.66 -12.96
CA VAL A 63 -0.60 -1.88 -12.50
C VAL A 63 -1.51 -2.14 -13.70
N ASP A 64 -2.44 -3.08 -13.55
CA ASP A 64 -3.47 -3.40 -14.52
C ASP A 64 -4.85 -3.26 -13.85
N ILE A 65 -5.60 -2.23 -14.22
CA ILE A 65 -6.93 -1.97 -13.67
C ILE A 65 -7.92 -2.90 -14.36
N ARG A 66 -8.39 -3.90 -13.62
CA ARG A 66 -9.32 -4.95 -14.09
C ARG A 66 -10.78 -4.57 -13.98
N ALA A 67 -11.12 -3.80 -12.96
CA ALA A 67 -12.50 -3.42 -12.70
C ALA A 67 -12.59 -2.07 -12.01
N ILE A 68 -13.68 -1.36 -12.26
CA ILE A 68 -14.06 -0.14 -11.54
C ILE A 68 -15.49 -0.25 -11.03
N CYS A 69 -15.77 0.34 -9.86
CA CYS A 69 -17.08 0.37 -9.26
C CYS A 69 -17.43 1.77 -8.78
N ASP A 70 -18.59 2.27 -9.21
CA ASP A 70 -19.18 3.51 -8.73
C ASP A 70 -20.68 3.52 -9.06
N ILE A 71 -21.45 4.31 -8.31
CA ILE A 71 -22.89 4.53 -8.59
C ILE A 71 -23.10 5.70 -9.56
N ASP A 72 -22.10 6.59 -9.68
CA ASP A 72 -22.15 7.76 -10.55
C ASP A 72 -21.62 7.43 -11.95
N HIS A 73 -22.53 7.49 -12.93
CA HIS A 73 -22.22 7.20 -14.33
C HIS A 73 -21.26 8.20 -14.97
N GLU A 74 -21.29 9.47 -14.55
CA GLU A 74 -20.42 10.51 -15.09
C GLU A 74 -18.98 10.31 -14.61
N MET A 75 -18.81 9.99 -13.32
CA MET A 75 -17.51 9.69 -12.73
C MET A 75 -16.88 8.45 -13.37
N ILE A 76 -17.67 7.41 -13.61
CA ILE A 76 -17.25 6.21 -14.36
C ILE A 76 -16.75 6.59 -15.76
N ASN A 77 -17.54 7.36 -16.52
CA ASN A 77 -17.18 7.74 -17.89
C ASN A 77 -15.89 8.57 -17.93
N THR A 78 -15.73 9.48 -16.98
CA THR A 78 -14.50 10.27 -16.84
C THR A 78 -13.29 9.38 -16.59
N THR A 79 -13.41 8.41 -15.69
CA THR A 79 -12.35 7.44 -15.38
C THR A 79 -12.01 6.56 -16.59
N LEU A 80 -13.01 6.08 -17.32
CA LEU A 80 -12.80 5.32 -18.56
C LEU A 80 -12.04 6.13 -19.62
N ASN A 81 -12.32 7.42 -19.73
CA ASN A 81 -11.59 8.31 -20.63
C ASN A 81 -10.13 8.46 -20.23
N ILE A 82 -9.81 8.53 -18.93
CA ILE A 82 -8.43 8.55 -18.42
C ILE A 82 -7.71 7.26 -18.83
N ILE A 83 -8.32 6.11 -18.59
CA ILE A 83 -7.75 4.79 -18.92
C ILE A 83 -7.55 4.65 -20.44
N LYS A 84 -8.52 5.05 -21.25
CA LYS A 84 -8.45 5.01 -22.70
C LYS A 84 -7.32 5.87 -23.25
N LYS A 85 -7.15 7.09 -22.73
CA LYS A 85 -6.08 8.02 -23.15
C LYS A 85 -4.68 7.47 -22.85
N SER A 86 -4.52 6.62 -21.84
CA SER A 86 -3.24 5.96 -21.51
C SER A 86 -2.96 4.70 -22.34
N GLY A 87 -3.84 4.36 -23.29
CA GLY A 87 -3.66 3.20 -24.17
C GLY A 87 -3.94 1.84 -23.50
N ASN A 88 -4.48 1.84 -22.29
CA ASN A 88 -4.81 0.61 -21.58
C ASN A 88 -6.19 0.07 -21.98
N LYS A 89 -6.40 -1.23 -21.74
CA LYS A 89 -7.70 -1.87 -21.98
C LYS A 89 -8.75 -1.32 -21.02
N PRO A 90 -10.01 -1.16 -21.46
CA PRO A 90 -11.08 -0.75 -20.57
C PRO A 90 -11.33 -1.84 -19.51
N PRO A 91 -11.50 -1.45 -18.22
CA PRO A 91 -11.86 -2.37 -17.15
C PRO A 91 -13.35 -2.77 -17.24
N ASP A 92 -13.73 -3.84 -16.54
CA ASP A 92 -15.11 -4.15 -16.30
C ASP A 92 -15.76 -3.14 -15.33
N ILE A 93 -17.06 -2.87 -15.50
CA ILE A 93 -17.76 -1.82 -14.79
C ILE A 93 -18.83 -2.41 -13.88
N TYR A 94 -18.82 -2.02 -12.62
CA TYR A 94 -19.82 -2.35 -11.59
C TYR A 94 -20.54 -1.07 -11.18
N LYS A 95 -21.86 -0.99 -11.42
CA LYS A 95 -22.65 0.25 -11.25
C LYS A 95 -24.12 0.03 -10.98
N LYS A 96 -24.53 -1.17 -10.56
CA LYS A 96 -25.95 -1.50 -10.37
C LYS A 96 -26.56 -0.81 -9.17
N ASN A 97 -25.84 -0.77 -8.07
CA ASN A 97 -26.24 -0.17 -6.80
C ASN A 97 -25.03 0.02 -5.89
N GLU A 98 -25.24 0.52 -4.70
CA GLU A 98 -24.21 0.80 -3.68
C GLU A 98 -23.40 -0.44 -3.27
N HIS A 99 -24.00 -1.63 -3.38
CA HIS A 99 -23.37 -2.90 -3.00
C HIS A 99 -22.77 -3.66 -4.20
N ASP A 100 -22.76 -3.10 -5.40
CA ASP A 100 -22.19 -3.78 -6.58
C ASP A 100 -20.66 -3.99 -6.44
N PHE A 101 -20.01 -3.31 -5.51
CA PHE A 101 -18.62 -3.56 -5.12
C PHE A 101 -18.39 -5.00 -4.64
N LEU A 102 -19.41 -5.67 -4.07
CA LEU A 102 -19.33 -7.08 -3.67
C LEU A 102 -19.07 -8.00 -4.86
N ASN A 103 -19.63 -7.70 -6.02
CA ASN A 103 -19.35 -8.42 -7.25
C ASN A 103 -17.94 -8.18 -7.76
N LEU A 104 -17.41 -6.96 -7.58
CA LEU A 104 -16.03 -6.64 -7.93
C LEU A 104 -15.04 -7.40 -7.04
N VAL A 105 -15.21 -7.35 -5.71
CA VAL A 105 -14.26 -8.00 -4.79
C VAL A 105 -14.28 -9.52 -4.87
N ASN A 106 -15.40 -10.11 -5.34
CA ASN A 106 -15.53 -11.56 -5.53
C ASN A 106 -14.78 -12.11 -6.76
N ARG A 107 -14.14 -11.26 -7.57
CA ARG A 107 -13.39 -11.68 -8.76
C ARG A 107 -12.09 -12.39 -8.40
N ASN A 108 -11.73 -13.44 -9.15
CA ASN A 108 -10.47 -14.17 -8.97
C ASN A 108 -9.29 -13.55 -9.73
N ASP A 109 -9.54 -12.59 -10.61
CA ASP A 109 -8.53 -11.92 -11.42
C ASP A 109 -8.12 -10.53 -10.88
N ILE A 110 -8.42 -10.26 -9.61
CA ILE A 110 -8.03 -9.05 -8.85
C ILE A 110 -7.19 -9.47 -7.65
N ASP A 111 -6.04 -8.83 -7.45
CA ASP A 111 -5.13 -9.05 -6.33
C ASP A 111 -5.37 -8.06 -5.19
N ALA A 112 -5.71 -6.83 -5.55
CA ALA A 112 -5.91 -5.74 -4.60
C ALA A 112 -7.06 -4.82 -5.04
N VAL A 113 -7.63 -4.11 -4.06
CA VAL A 113 -8.60 -3.05 -4.32
C VAL A 113 -8.11 -1.72 -3.74
N TYR A 114 -8.41 -0.65 -4.44
CA TYR A 114 -8.26 0.71 -3.95
C TYR A 114 -9.64 1.31 -3.71
N ILE A 115 -9.87 1.86 -2.51
CA ILE A 115 -11.15 2.38 -2.05
C ILE A 115 -11.06 3.88 -1.84
N ALA A 116 -11.87 4.65 -2.56
CA ALA A 116 -11.95 6.11 -2.53
C ALA A 116 -13.41 6.59 -2.60
N THR A 117 -14.25 5.95 -1.83
CA THR A 117 -15.69 6.24 -1.67
C THR A 117 -15.92 7.26 -0.56
N PRO A 118 -17.16 7.68 -0.25
CA PRO A 118 -17.49 8.36 1.00
C PRO A 118 -17.08 7.54 2.23
N TRP A 119 -16.70 8.22 3.31
CA TRP A 119 -16.03 7.65 4.48
C TRP A 119 -16.77 6.52 5.18
N GLU A 120 -18.11 6.61 5.19
CA GLU A 120 -19.00 5.60 5.80
C GLU A 120 -18.88 4.22 5.16
N TRP A 121 -18.44 4.15 3.92
CA TRP A 121 -18.27 2.90 3.17
C TRP A 121 -16.90 2.25 3.32
N HIS A 122 -15.89 2.98 3.79
CA HIS A 122 -14.50 2.53 3.80
C HIS A 122 -14.31 1.23 4.56
N HIS A 123 -14.84 1.15 5.79
CA HIS A 123 -14.73 -0.04 6.64
C HIS A 123 -15.39 -1.27 5.98
N GLU A 124 -16.67 -1.16 5.62
CA GLU A 124 -17.43 -2.28 5.03
C GLU A 124 -16.76 -2.82 3.77
N MET A 125 -16.38 -1.93 2.85
CA MET A 125 -15.72 -2.30 1.60
C MET A 125 -14.35 -2.95 1.82
N ALA A 126 -13.56 -2.42 2.76
CA ALA A 126 -12.24 -2.96 3.08
C ALA A 126 -12.33 -4.36 3.71
N VAL A 127 -13.25 -4.55 4.66
CA VAL A 127 -13.52 -5.84 5.30
C VAL A 127 -14.00 -6.87 4.27
N ALA A 128 -14.95 -6.49 3.41
CA ALA A 128 -15.45 -7.37 2.36
C ALA A 128 -14.33 -7.80 1.41
N ALA A 129 -13.48 -6.87 0.99
CA ALA A 129 -12.36 -7.15 0.11
C ALA A 129 -11.34 -8.11 0.74
N MET A 130 -10.94 -7.89 1.99
CA MET A 130 -9.98 -8.75 2.68
C MET A 130 -10.54 -10.17 2.88
N LYS A 131 -11.82 -10.32 3.25
CA LYS A 131 -12.51 -11.61 3.36
C LYS A 131 -12.57 -12.37 2.02
N GLN A 132 -12.56 -11.65 0.89
CA GLN A 132 -12.46 -12.24 -0.46
C GLN A 132 -11.00 -12.40 -0.93
N GLY A 133 -10.04 -12.33 -0.01
CA GLY A 133 -8.64 -12.59 -0.28
C GLY A 133 -7.91 -11.47 -1.02
N LYS A 134 -8.41 -10.22 -1.00
CA LYS A 134 -7.78 -9.06 -1.65
C LYS A 134 -6.95 -8.25 -0.66
N HIS A 135 -5.84 -7.70 -1.12
CA HIS A 135 -5.18 -6.62 -0.42
C HIS A 135 -5.96 -5.32 -0.60
N VAL A 136 -5.87 -4.41 0.34
CA VAL A 136 -6.66 -3.18 0.36
C VAL A 136 -5.77 -1.95 0.52
N GLY A 137 -5.99 -0.95 -0.33
CA GLY A 137 -5.61 0.44 -0.07
C GLY A 137 -6.87 1.26 0.13
N VAL A 138 -7.04 1.86 1.30
CA VAL A 138 -8.22 2.66 1.64
C VAL A 138 -7.84 4.10 1.93
N GLU A 139 -8.59 5.07 1.41
CA GLU A 139 -8.38 6.50 1.66
C GLU A 139 -8.72 6.90 3.10
N CYS A 140 -8.21 8.07 3.49
CA CYS A 140 -8.43 8.64 4.82
C CYS A 140 -9.84 9.22 4.98
N PRO A 141 -10.46 8.97 6.14
CA PRO A 141 -10.09 8.07 7.23
C PRO A 141 -10.39 6.60 6.88
N ALA A 142 -9.65 5.64 7.41
CA ALA A 142 -9.89 4.22 7.14
C ALA A 142 -11.23 3.72 7.69
N ALA A 143 -11.71 4.31 8.79
CA ALA A 143 -13.02 4.06 9.39
C ALA A 143 -13.43 5.25 10.26
N LEU A 144 -14.71 5.28 10.68
CA LEU A 144 -15.29 6.37 11.47
C LEU A 144 -15.35 6.09 12.97
N THR A 145 -15.24 4.83 13.38
CA THR A 145 -15.26 4.44 14.80
C THR A 145 -14.00 3.66 15.19
N VAL A 146 -13.64 3.70 16.47
CA VAL A 146 -12.51 2.94 17.00
C VAL A 146 -12.75 1.42 16.86
N ASN A 147 -13.99 0.97 17.01
CA ASN A 147 -14.34 -0.44 16.84
C ASN A 147 -14.11 -0.91 15.40
N ASP A 148 -14.48 -0.09 14.41
CA ASP A 148 -14.26 -0.41 13.00
C ASP A 148 -12.75 -0.42 12.65
N LEU A 149 -11.96 0.48 13.27
CA LEU A 149 -10.50 0.45 13.10
C LEU A 149 -9.89 -0.86 13.64
N TRP A 150 -10.34 -1.32 14.82
CA TRP A 150 -9.90 -2.60 15.36
C TRP A 150 -10.38 -3.79 14.51
N ASP A 151 -11.59 -3.72 13.94
CA ASP A 151 -12.08 -4.77 13.03
C ASP A 151 -11.22 -4.85 11.76
N LEU A 152 -10.81 -3.72 11.18
CA LEU A 152 -9.86 -3.70 10.06
C LEU A 152 -8.55 -4.41 10.39
N VAL A 153 -7.99 -4.17 11.58
CA VAL A 153 -6.75 -4.83 12.02
C VAL A 153 -6.99 -6.34 12.19
N ASN A 154 -8.03 -6.72 12.91
CA ASN A 154 -8.36 -8.12 13.20
C ASN A 154 -8.61 -8.93 11.91
N VAL A 155 -9.34 -8.34 10.95
CA VAL A 155 -9.62 -8.99 9.66
C VAL A 155 -8.36 -9.08 8.81
N SER A 156 -7.53 -8.03 8.79
CA SER A 156 -6.24 -8.02 8.08
C SER A 156 -5.33 -9.16 8.58
N GLU A 157 -5.20 -9.31 9.88
CA GLU A 157 -4.41 -10.38 10.50
C GLU A 157 -5.01 -11.76 10.22
N LYS A 158 -6.32 -11.92 10.43
CA LYS A 158 -7.04 -13.19 10.23
C LYS A 158 -6.96 -13.71 8.81
N GLU A 159 -7.19 -12.83 7.83
CA GLU A 159 -7.20 -13.18 6.41
C GLU A 159 -5.79 -13.12 5.79
N ASN A 160 -4.79 -12.68 6.56
CA ASN A 160 -3.41 -12.47 6.10
C ASN A 160 -3.37 -11.57 4.84
N LYS A 161 -4.07 -10.44 4.89
CA LYS A 161 -4.15 -9.44 3.81
C LYS A 161 -3.73 -8.07 4.31
N HIS A 162 -2.97 -7.36 3.50
CA HIS A 162 -2.61 -5.98 3.82
C HIS A 162 -3.83 -5.07 3.72
N CYS A 163 -4.02 -4.23 4.73
CA CYS A 163 -4.93 -3.09 4.71
C CYS A 163 -4.09 -1.82 4.93
N MET A 164 -3.87 -1.06 3.87
CA MET A 164 -3.01 0.12 3.89
C MET A 164 -3.87 1.39 3.88
N LEU A 165 -3.66 2.25 4.89
CA LEU A 165 -4.19 3.61 4.88
C LEU A 165 -3.41 4.44 3.84
N MET A 166 -4.12 5.02 2.88
CA MET A 166 -3.53 5.76 1.76
C MET A 166 -3.24 7.23 2.10
N GLU A 167 -2.68 7.46 3.30
CA GLU A 167 -2.24 8.78 3.73
C GLU A 167 -0.98 9.20 2.95
N ASN A 168 -1.12 10.24 2.13
CA ASN A 168 -0.04 10.69 1.25
C ASN A 168 0.76 11.88 1.81
N VAL A 169 0.22 12.62 2.79
CA VAL A 169 0.88 13.81 3.35
C VAL A 169 2.19 13.45 4.05
N CYS A 170 2.24 12.28 4.69
CA CYS A 170 3.46 11.79 5.36
C CYS A 170 4.66 11.61 4.41
N TYR A 171 4.44 11.52 3.09
CA TYR A 171 5.51 11.42 2.08
C TYR A 171 5.90 12.76 1.44
N ARG A 172 5.35 13.88 1.90
CA ARG A 172 5.76 15.21 1.44
C ARG A 172 7.21 15.47 1.86
N ARG A 173 7.93 16.24 1.04
CA ARG A 173 9.36 16.53 1.28
C ARG A 173 9.62 17.23 2.62
N ASP A 174 8.76 18.16 2.99
CA ASP A 174 8.82 18.89 4.26
C ASP A 174 8.61 17.94 5.44
N VAL A 175 7.59 17.07 5.41
CA VAL A 175 7.32 16.08 6.45
C VAL A 175 8.45 15.05 6.56
N MET A 176 8.96 14.56 5.44
CA MET A 176 10.10 13.64 5.40
C MET A 176 11.39 14.31 5.92
N ALA A 177 11.60 15.60 5.65
CA ALA A 177 12.72 16.35 6.21
C ALA A 177 12.64 16.44 7.73
N VAL A 178 11.47 16.79 8.27
CA VAL A 178 11.23 16.82 9.73
C VAL A 178 11.46 15.46 10.36
N LEU A 179 10.96 14.38 9.75
CA LEU A 179 11.19 13.01 10.23
C LEU A 179 12.70 12.68 10.30
N ASN A 180 13.46 13.06 9.28
CA ASN A 180 14.91 12.85 9.28
C ASN A 180 15.60 13.68 10.36
N MET A 181 15.20 14.94 10.55
CA MET A 181 15.73 15.78 11.64
C MET A 181 15.46 15.18 13.02
N VAL A 182 14.28 14.59 13.23
CA VAL A 182 13.95 13.86 14.47
C VAL A 182 14.89 12.65 14.64
N ARG A 183 15.09 11.86 13.59
CA ARG A 183 15.95 10.66 13.62
C ARG A 183 17.42 11.00 13.89
N GLU A 184 17.87 12.13 13.36
CA GLU A 184 19.23 12.66 13.60
C GLU A 184 19.39 13.39 14.95
N GLY A 185 18.32 13.44 15.75
CA GLY A 185 18.35 14.07 17.07
C GLY A 185 18.45 15.59 17.07
N VAL A 186 18.17 16.26 15.95
CA VAL A 186 18.28 17.72 15.80
C VAL A 186 17.42 18.47 16.81
N PHE A 187 16.28 17.90 17.20
CA PHE A 187 15.35 18.49 18.18
C PHE A 187 15.58 17.96 19.61
N GLY A 188 16.57 17.10 19.83
CA GLY A 188 16.71 16.37 21.10
C GLY A 188 15.57 15.33 21.25
N GLU A 189 15.17 15.08 22.49
CA GLU A 189 14.06 14.17 22.79
C GLU A 189 12.71 14.91 22.65
N PRO A 190 11.88 14.55 21.65
CA PRO A 190 10.57 15.19 21.49
C PRO A 190 9.62 14.80 22.62
N LEU A 191 9.19 15.76 23.44
CA LEU A 191 8.26 15.55 24.55
C LEU A 191 6.81 15.76 24.14
N HIS A 192 6.57 16.59 23.13
CA HIS A 192 5.22 16.91 22.64
C HIS A 192 5.28 17.30 21.17
N CYS A 193 4.29 16.87 20.39
CA CYS A 193 4.06 17.30 19.03
C CYS A 193 2.62 17.77 18.86
N GLN A 194 2.43 18.87 18.13
CA GLN A 194 1.12 19.40 17.79
C GLN A 194 1.04 19.60 16.28
N GLY A 195 -0.05 19.16 15.69
CA GLY A 195 -0.38 19.37 14.28
C GLY A 195 -1.75 20.02 14.12
N GLY A 196 -1.98 20.75 13.05
CA GLY A 196 -3.25 21.39 12.72
C GLY A 196 -3.38 21.58 11.21
#